data_34086b39b01402bf65afade4e0e28893
#
_entry.id   34086b39b01402bf65afade4e0e28893
#
_cell.length_a   1.000
_cell.length_b   1.000
_cell.length_c   1.000
_cell.angle_alpha   90.00
_cell.angle_beta   90.00
_cell.angle_gamma   90.00
#
_symmetry.space_group_name_H-M   'P 1'
#
loop_
_entity.id
_entity.type
_entity.pdbx_description
1 polymer ?
#
loop_
_entity_poly.entity_id
_entity_poly.type
_entity_poly.pdbx_seq_one_letter_code
_entity_poly.pdbx_strand_id
1 'polypeptide(L)'
;MITFVDLLGYIGATLTTVAFLPQVILTWRSNDLSGVSLPMYLIFVVGVVFWLAFGILADIMPTIVANAVTLLLAGSVLVLKLRDLRRRTQKSRGYPTGGGGSKQRTRGK
;
A
#
# COMPACT_ATOMS: atom_id res chain seq x y z
N MET A 1 28.30 17.99 -7.04
CA MET A 1 28.39 17.60 -8.45
C MET A 1 27.67 16.28 -8.67
N ILE A 2 26.77 16.23 -9.64
CA ILE A 2 26.06 14.99 -9.98
C ILE A 2 26.99 14.12 -10.81
N THR A 3 27.27 12.93 -10.31
CA THR A 3 28.08 11.94 -11.03
C THR A 3 27.21 11.16 -12.01
N PHE A 4 27.85 10.43 -12.93
CA PHE A 4 27.14 9.52 -13.83
C PHE A 4 26.34 8.47 -13.06
N VAL A 5 26.87 7.97 -11.96
CA VAL A 5 26.21 7.02 -11.08
C VAL A 5 24.96 7.65 -10.46
N ASP A 6 25.05 8.88 -9.98
CA ASP A 6 23.89 9.60 -9.45
C ASP A 6 22.81 9.80 -10.52
N LEU A 7 23.23 10.13 -11.74
CA LEU A 7 22.31 10.31 -12.86
C LEU A 7 21.52 9.04 -13.15
N LEU A 8 22.19 7.87 -13.16
CA LEU A 8 21.52 6.58 -13.32
C LEU A 8 20.52 6.34 -12.20
N GLY A 9 20.90 6.67 -10.97
CA GLY A 9 20.01 6.54 -9.82
C GLY A 9 18.76 7.41 -9.94
N TYR A 10 18.91 8.66 -10.34
CA TYR A 10 17.77 9.57 -10.51
C TYR A 10 16.87 9.14 -11.66
N ILE A 11 17.42 8.69 -12.77
CA ILE A 11 16.63 8.17 -13.90
C ILE A 11 15.83 6.95 -13.47
N GLY A 12 16.49 6.00 -12.82
CA GLY A 12 15.82 4.79 -12.32
C GLY A 12 14.72 5.12 -11.32
N ALA A 13 15.01 6.00 -10.36
CA ALA A 13 14.04 6.44 -9.36
C ALA A 13 12.82 7.10 -10.00
N THR A 14 13.04 7.96 -11.00
CA THR A 14 11.96 8.63 -11.70
C THR A 14 11.08 7.63 -12.45
N LEU A 15 11.69 6.72 -13.19
CA LEU A 15 10.95 5.71 -13.96
C LEU A 15 10.11 4.81 -13.06
N THR A 16 10.68 4.33 -11.96
CA THR A 16 9.96 3.45 -11.03
C THR A 16 8.84 4.19 -10.31
N THR A 17 9.06 5.43 -9.93
CA THR A 17 8.04 6.25 -9.27
C THR A 17 6.90 6.56 -10.23
N VAL A 18 7.20 6.97 -11.47
CA VAL A 18 6.18 7.23 -12.48
C VAL A 18 5.37 5.97 -12.80
N ALA A 19 6.02 4.83 -12.86
CA ALA A 19 5.34 3.55 -13.10
C ALA A 19 4.40 3.15 -11.95
N PHE A 20 4.81 3.44 -10.72
CA PHE A 20 4.05 3.09 -9.52
C PHE A 20 2.89 4.06 -9.25
N LEU A 21 3.07 5.32 -9.61
CA LEU A 21 2.14 6.40 -9.27
C LEU A 21 0.71 6.19 -9.79
N PRO A 22 0.49 5.75 -11.06
CA PRO A 22 -0.87 5.51 -11.53
C PRO A 22 -1.63 4.48 -10.71
N GLN A 23 -0.96 3.43 -10.23
CA GLN A 23 -1.59 2.40 -9.40
C GLN A 23 -2.02 2.96 -8.05
N VAL A 24 -1.18 3.82 -7.45
CA VAL A 24 -1.50 4.47 -6.18
C VAL A 24 -2.69 5.40 -6.34
N ILE A 25 -2.70 6.23 -7.39
CA ILE A 25 -3.80 7.15 -7.68
C ILE A 25 -5.10 6.38 -7.92
N LEU A 26 -5.03 5.30 -8.69
CA LEU A 26 -6.19 4.46 -8.96
C LEU A 26 -6.76 3.85 -7.67
N THR A 27 -5.88 3.39 -6.79
CA THR A 27 -6.28 2.86 -5.47
C THR A 27 -6.97 3.93 -4.63
N TRP A 28 -6.45 5.16 -4.63
CA TRP A 28 -7.08 6.26 -3.89
C TRP A 28 -8.45 6.63 -4.45
N ARG A 29 -8.59 6.65 -5.78
CA ARG A 29 -9.85 7.05 -6.46
C ARG A 29 -10.92 5.99 -6.38
N SER A 30 -10.57 4.76 -6.66
CA SER A 30 -11.53 3.66 -6.67
C SER A 30 -11.89 3.17 -5.28
N ASN A 31 -11.02 3.42 -4.31
CA ASN A 31 -11.12 2.90 -2.95
C ASN A 31 -11.23 1.36 -2.93
N ASP A 32 -10.79 0.73 -4.01
CA ASP A 32 -10.75 -0.72 -4.14
C ASP A 32 -9.40 -1.24 -3.65
N LEU A 33 -9.41 -1.78 -2.45
CA LEU A 33 -8.23 -2.29 -1.76
C LEU A 33 -8.17 -3.81 -1.76
N SER A 34 -9.06 -4.46 -2.51
CA SER A 34 -9.15 -5.92 -2.56
C SER A 34 -7.89 -6.60 -3.09
N GLY A 35 -7.18 -5.91 -4.01
CA GLY A 35 -5.92 -6.41 -4.57
C GLY A 35 -4.69 -6.10 -3.73
N VAL A 36 -4.86 -5.42 -2.60
CA VAL A 36 -3.73 -5.02 -1.74
C VAL A 36 -3.52 -6.09 -0.67
N SER A 37 -2.34 -6.72 -0.70
CA SER A 37 -1.94 -7.69 0.32
C SER A 37 -1.30 -6.96 1.50
N LEU A 38 -1.94 -7.00 2.67
CA LEU A 38 -1.44 -6.33 3.87
C LEU A 38 -0.05 -6.83 4.28
N PRO A 39 0.19 -8.16 4.39
CA PRO A 39 1.54 -8.63 4.74
C PRO A 39 2.61 -8.18 3.75
N MET A 40 2.31 -8.19 2.46
CA MET A 40 3.25 -7.76 1.42
C MET A 40 3.59 -6.27 1.58
N TYR A 41 2.58 -5.43 1.80
CA TYR A 41 2.80 -4.00 1.99
C TYR A 41 3.55 -3.68 3.28
N LEU A 42 3.30 -4.41 4.36
CA LEU A 42 4.04 -4.24 5.61
C LEU A 42 5.52 -4.55 5.41
N ILE A 43 5.82 -5.68 4.79
CA ILE A 43 7.21 -6.07 4.49
C ILE A 43 7.86 -5.04 3.56
N PHE A 44 7.13 -4.60 2.54
CA PHE A 44 7.61 -3.60 1.59
C PHE A 44 7.94 -2.28 2.28
N VAL A 45 7.03 -1.77 3.12
CA VAL A 45 7.25 -0.50 3.84
C VAL A 45 8.43 -0.60 4.79
N VAL A 46 8.56 -1.72 5.51
CA VAL A 46 9.72 -1.96 6.38
C VAL A 46 11.01 -1.95 5.55
N GLY A 47 11.03 -2.62 4.41
CA GLY A 47 12.16 -2.63 3.50
C GLY A 47 12.53 -1.23 3.00
N VAL A 48 11.52 -0.44 2.65
CA VAL A 48 11.74 0.95 2.21
C VAL A 48 12.35 1.80 3.33
N VAL A 49 11.90 1.62 4.56
CA VAL A 49 12.47 2.33 5.72
C VAL A 49 13.95 1.98 5.90
N PHE A 50 14.31 0.69 5.78
CA PHE A 50 15.72 0.27 5.84
C PHE A 50 16.54 0.86 4.71
N TRP A 51 16.02 0.87 3.49
CA TRP A 51 16.70 1.48 2.34
C TRP A 51 16.87 2.99 2.51
N LEU A 52 15.88 3.67 3.07
CA LEU A 52 15.96 5.09 3.36
C LEU A 52 17.07 5.37 4.39
N ALA A 53 17.12 4.60 5.47
CA ALA A 53 18.17 4.70 6.47
C ALA A 53 19.55 4.46 5.86
N PHE A 54 19.67 3.42 5.03
CA PHE A 54 20.91 3.13 4.30
C PHE A 54 21.33 4.32 3.43
N GLY A 55 20.38 4.88 2.66
CA GLY A 55 20.69 6.02 1.79
C GLY A 55 21.16 7.24 2.57
N ILE A 56 20.54 7.52 3.72
CA ILE A 56 20.92 8.65 4.59
C ILE A 56 22.33 8.42 5.16
N LEU A 57 22.60 7.23 5.69
CA LEU A 57 23.88 6.92 6.30
C LEU A 57 25.01 6.86 5.28
N ALA A 58 24.72 6.39 4.06
CA ALA A 58 25.70 6.31 2.98
C ALA A 58 25.78 7.60 2.15
N ASP A 59 24.94 8.59 2.44
CA ASP A 59 24.88 9.87 1.74
C ASP A 59 24.65 9.70 0.23
N ILE A 60 23.69 8.83 -0.12
CA ILE A 60 23.30 8.56 -1.50
C ILE A 60 21.97 9.26 -1.80
N MET A 61 22.04 10.44 -2.38
CA MET A 61 20.87 11.31 -2.59
C MET A 61 19.77 10.67 -3.44
N PRO A 62 20.04 10.01 -4.59
CA PRO A 62 18.97 9.36 -5.35
C PRO A 62 18.21 8.32 -4.55
N THR A 63 18.90 7.56 -3.72
CA THR A 63 18.27 6.54 -2.85
C THR A 63 17.40 7.19 -1.78
N ILE A 64 17.86 8.29 -1.17
CA ILE A 64 17.10 9.03 -0.17
C ILE A 64 15.79 9.53 -0.78
N VAL A 65 15.87 10.23 -1.90
CA VAL A 65 14.71 10.83 -2.56
C VAL A 65 13.72 9.75 -3.00
N ALA A 66 14.21 8.73 -3.67
CA ALA A 66 13.36 7.64 -4.18
C ALA A 66 12.61 6.92 -3.06
N ASN A 67 13.31 6.59 -1.98
CA ASN A 67 12.69 5.85 -0.87
C ASN A 67 11.78 6.74 -0.03
N ALA A 68 12.11 8.03 0.12
CA ALA A 68 11.21 8.96 0.81
C ALA A 68 9.88 9.10 0.05
N VAL A 69 9.91 9.29 -1.26
CA VAL A 69 8.71 9.37 -2.09
C VAL A 69 7.94 8.05 -2.05
N THR A 70 8.62 6.93 -2.20
CA THR A 70 8.00 5.60 -2.15
C THR A 70 7.35 5.35 -0.79
N LEU A 71 8.02 5.77 0.29
CA LEU A 71 7.47 5.61 1.64
C LEU A 71 6.16 6.39 1.81
N LEU A 72 6.10 7.62 1.29
CA LEU A 72 4.86 8.41 1.35
C LEU A 72 3.74 7.75 0.54
N LEU A 73 4.03 7.29 -0.66
CA LEU A 73 3.05 6.66 -1.53
C LEU A 73 2.57 5.31 -0.97
N ALA A 74 3.50 4.44 -0.63
CA ALA A 74 3.17 3.12 -0.08
C ALA A 74 2.53 3.22 1.30
N GLY A 75 3.00 4.17 2.12
CA GLY A 75 2.42 4.43 3.43
C GLY A 75 0.97 4.90 3.33
N SER A 76 0.65 5.75 2.34
CA SER A 76 -0.73 6.19 2.14
C SER A 76 -1.66 5.03 1.76
N VAL A 77 -1.22 4.14 0.88
CA VAL A 77 -1.97 2.94 0.50
C VAL A 77 -2.13 2.02 1.72
N LEU A 78 -1.08 1.84 2.51
CA LEU A 78 -1.14 1.01 3.71
C LEU A 78 -2.14 1.57 4.72
N VAL A 79 -2.16 2.88 4.95
CA VAL A 79 -3.12 3.53 5.84
C VAL A 79 -4.55 3.30 5.34
N LEU A 80 -4.79 3.45 4.04
CA LEU A 80 -6.11 3.19 3.46
C LEU A 80 -6.52 1.73 3.65
N LYS A 81 -5.59 0.80 3.46
CA LYS A 81 -5.87 -0.63 3.67
C LYS A 81 -6.20 -0.94 5.12
N LEU A 82 -5.46 -0.38 6.06
CA LEU A 82 -5.73 -0.56 7.49
C LEU A 82 -7.09 0.02 7.88
N ARG A 83 -7.44 1.18 7.34
CA ARG A 83 -8.77 1.78 7.55
C ARG A 83 -9.88 0.90 7.00
N ASP A 84 -9.70 0.36 5.80
CA ASP A 84 -10.67 -0.53 5.17
C ASP A 84 -10.91 -1.79 6.01
N LEU A 85 -9.83 -2.43 6.45
CA LEU A 85 -9.91 -3.60 7.32
C LEU A 85 -10.58 -3.28 8.65
N ARG A 86 -10.25 -2.14 9.24
CA ARG A 86 -10.86 -1.71 10.49
C ARG A 86 -12.37 -1.49 10.33
N ARG A 87 -12.79 -0.86 9.24
CA ARG A 87 -14.21 -0.66 8.93
C ARG A 87 -14.94 -1.98 8.76
N ARG A 88 -14.34 -2.93 8.06
CA ARG A 88 -14.91 -4.27 7.84
C ARG A 88 -15.06 -5.00 9.17
N THR A 89 -14.09 -4.92 10.04
CA THR A 89 -14.15 -5.53 11.37
C THR A 89 -15.25 -4.92 12.20
N GLN A 90 -15.42 -3.61 12.19
CA GLN A 90 -16.50 -2.93 12.92
C GLN A 90 -17.87 -3.30 12.38
N LYS A 91 -18.03 -3.39 11.07
CA LYS A 91 -19.28 -3.84 10.44
C LYS A 91 -19.61 -5.27 10.84
N SER A 92 -18.62 -6.14 10.87
CA SER A 92 -18.77 -7.54 11.28
C SER A 92 -19.23 -7.66 12.74
N ARG A 93 -18.69 -6.79 13.61
CA ARG A 93 -19.07 -6.76 15.03
C ARG A 93 -20.44 -6.13 15.26
N GLY A 94 -20.83 -5.18 14.44
CA GLY A 94 -22.10 -4.48 14.54
C GLY A 94 -23.28 -5.21 13.89
N TYR A 95 -22.99 -6.23 13.08
CA TYR A 95 -24.03 -7.02 12.47
C TYR A 95 -24.48 -8.10 13.47
N PRO A 96 -25.79 -8.12 13.84
CA PRO A 96 -26.26 -9.24 14.62
C PRO A 96 -26.10 -10.49 13.76
N THR A 97 -25.25 -11.39 14.21
CA THR A 97 -25.21 -12.75 13.72
C THR A 97 -26.46 -13.46 14.25
N GLY A 98 -27.60 -12.80 14.16
CA GLY A 98 -28.87 -13.44 14.28
C GLY A 98 -28.96 -14.39 13.11
N GLY A 99 -28.81 -15.64 13.38
CA GLY A 99 -28.89 -16.65 12.40
C GLY A 99 -30.03 -16.34 11.44
N GLY A 100 -29.66 -15.88 10.26
CA GLY A 100 -30.52 -15.96 9.15
C GLY A 100 -30.82 -17.43 8.97
N GLY A 101 -31.69 -17.94 9.80
CA GLY A 101 -32.38 -19.12 9.44
C GLY A 101 -33.03 -18.80 8.12
N SER A 102 -32.36 -19.09 7.05
CA SER A 102 -33.03 -19.30 5.82
C SER A 102 -34.01 -20.43 6.14
N LYS A 103 -35.18 -20.03 6.57
CA LYS A 103 -36.31 -20.90 6.40
C LYS A 103 -36.44 -21.08 4.91
N GLN A 104 -35.66 -21.98 4.37
CA GLN A 104 -36.08 -22.64 3.17
C GLN A 104 -37.42 -23.28 3.55
N ARG A 105 -38.44 -22.54 3.29
CA ARG A 105 -39.73 -23.12 3.10
C ARG A 105 -39.56 -24.06 1.91
N THR A 106 -39.17 -25.26 2.18
CA THR A 106 -39.49 -26.34 1.30
C THR A 106 -41.03 -26.36 1.27
N ARG A 107 -41.55 -25.73 0.26
CA ARG A 107 -42.88 -26.11 -0.17
C ARG A 107 -42.78 -27.53 -0.69
N GLY A 108 -42.78 -28.46 0.24
CA GLY A 108 -43.15 -29.77 -0.09
C GLY A 108 -44.64 -29.76 -0.36
N LYS A 109 -44.97 -30.05 -1.55
CA LYS A 109 -46.32 -30.54 -1.75
C LYS A 109 -46.47 -31.87 -1.13
#